data_a6559748b132d3462bb43cdf1b4ab161
#
_entry.id   a6559748b132d3462bb43cdf1b4ab161
#
_cell.length_a   1.000
_cell.length_b   1.000
_cell.length_c   1.000
_cell.angle_alpha   90.00
_cell.angle_beta   90.00
_cell.angle_gamma   90.00
#
_symmetry.space_group_name_H-M   'P 1'
#
loop_
_entity.id
_entity.type
_entity.pdbx_description
1 polymer ?
#
loop_
_entity_poly.entity_id
_entity_poly.type
_entity_poly.pdbx_seq_one_letter_code
_entity_poly.pdbx_strand_id
1 'polypeptide(L)'
;MKKFMLIVAAGLALVACNTEKKDATTTVDSTAMVVEAPVVAEPEVFNYATADGKQHFELTVTGETRENATLKDIEGNVVYEMKNAVSADGVKWANEEGVYFWTKGDAFYFGKGEEQLCEGALVVEAPVAETAPVAE
;
A
#
# COMPACT_ATOMS: atom_id res chain seq x y z
N MET A 1 34.83 -6.58 24.53
CA MET A 1 34.80 -7.41 25.76
C MET A 1 33.51 -7.09 26.53
N LYS A 2 32.87 -8.11 27.00
CA LYS A 2 31.73 -8.23 27.93
C LYS A 2 30.43 -8.47 27.19
N LYS A 3 30.12 -9.74 27.01
CA LYS A 3 29.48 -10.73 27.91
C LYS A 3 27.99 -10.55 27.99
N PHE A 4 27.30 -11.41 27.23
CA PHE A 4 26.48 -12.53 27.69
C PHE A 4 25.39 -12.16 28.71
N MET A 5 24.14 -12.35 28.35
CA MET A 5 23.24 -13.11 29.21
C MET A 5 22.13 -13.78 28.40
N LEU A 6 22.21 -15.06 28.42
CA LEU A 6 21.29 -16.05 27.91
C LEU A 6 20.27 -16.29 29.02
N ILE A 7 19.00 -16.07 28.74
CA ILE A 7 17.93 -16.56 29.61
C ILE A 7 16.99 -17.43 28.77
N VAL A 8 17.14 -18.71 29.03
CA VAL A 8 16.22 -19.76 28.64
C VAL A 8 15.14 -19.80 29.71
N ALA A 9 13.90 -19.64 29.32
CA ALA A 9 12.76 -20.00 30.15
C ALA A 9 11.83 -20.88 29.32
N ALA A 10 11.91 -22.16 29.61
CA ALA A 10 10.97 -23.16 29.18
C ALA A 10 9.66 -22.99 29.95
N GLY A 11 8.56 -22.86 29.28
CA GLY A 11 7.22 -22.92 29.85
C GLY A 11 6.35 -23.87 29.06
N LEU A 12 6.28 -25.13 29.52
CA LEU A 12 5.26 -26.07 29.10
C LEU A 12 3.90 -25.63 29.67
N ALA A 13 2.95 -25.44 28.82
CA ALA A 13 1.56 -25.49 29.21
C ALA A 13 0.84 -26.53 28.37
N LEU A 14 0.60 -27.66 28.99
CA LEU A 14 -0.33 -28.68 28.55
C LEU A 14 -1.74 -28.15 28.70
N VAL A 15 -2.45 -27.99 27.61
CA VAL A 15 -3.91 -27.86 27.66
C VAL A 15 -4.49 -29.17 27.17
N ALA A 16 -5.10 -29.84 28.11
CA ALA A 16 -5.83 -31.06 27.91
C ALA A 16 -7.07 -30.79 27.03
N CYS A 17 -7.17 -31.56 25.98
CA CYS A 17 -8.41 -31.76 25.27
C CYS A 17 -9.42 -32.41 26.21
N ASN A 18 -10.49 -31.75 26.46
CA ASN A 18 -11.65 -32.41 27.00
C ASN A 18 -12.62 -32.71 25.84
N THR A 19 -12.65 -33.94 25.52
CA THR A 19 -13.60 -34.52 24.58
C THR A 19 -14.87 -34.78 25.34
N GLU A 20 -15.88 -34.00 25.13
CA GLU A 20 -17.20 -34.40 25.51
C GLU A 20 -18.06 -34.53 24.27
N LYS A 21 -18.36 -35.76 23.99
CA LYS A 21 -19.41 -36.17 23.07
C LYS A 21 -20.73 -35.57 23.48
N LYS A 22 -21.37 -34.90 22.60
CA LYS A 22 -22.81 -34.88 22.60
C LYS A 22 -23.34 -34.88 21.18
N ASP A 23 -24.03 -35.96 20.87
CA ASP A 23 -24.94 -36.09 19.77
C ASP A 23 -25.79 -34.83 19.64
N ALA A 24 -25.56 -34.11 18.59
CA ALA A 24 -26.50 -33.14 18.08
C ALA A 24 -26.95 -33.66 16.72
N THR A 25 -28.17 -34.04 16.65
CA THR A 25 -28.88 -34.29 15.41
C THR A 25 -28.70 -33.08 14.52
N THR A 26 -27.92 -33.24 13.53
CA THR A 26 -27.56 -32.22 12.60
C THR A 26 -28.73 -32.01 11.67
N THR A 27 -29.40 -30.92 11.85
CA THR A 27 -30.03 -30.28 10.72
C THR A 27 -28.91 -29.62 9.96
N VAL A 28 -28.56 -30.21 8.86
CA VAL A 28 -27.62 -29.65 7.92
C VAL A 28 -28.31 -28.44 7.29
N ASP A 29 -28.19 -27.33 7.91
CA ASP A 29 -28.39 -26.10 7.23
C ASP A 29 -27.10 -25.86 6.43
N SER A 30 -27.15 -26.22 5.17
CA SER A 30 -26.14 -25.84 4.21
C SER A 30 -26.25 -24.37 3.98
N THR A 31 -25.79 -23.62 4.97
CA THR A 31 -25.39 -22.25 4.72
C THR A 31 -24.18 -22.39 3.81
N ALA A 32 -24.40 -22.28 2.52
CA ALA A 32 -23.33 -22.07 1.60
C ALA A 32 -22.48 -20.96 2.18
N MET A 33 -21.30 -21.30 2.64
CA MET A 33 -20.26 -20.31 2.84
C MET A 33 -20.08 -19.69 1.46
N VAL A 34 -20.69 -18.54 1.29
CA VAL A 34 -20.26 -17.64 0.28
C VAL A 34 -18.83 -17.32 0.70
N VAL A 35 -17.90 -18.04 0.13
CA VAL A 35 -16.52 -17.61 0.11
C VAL A 35 -16.60 -16.32 -0.69
N GLU A 36 -16.79 -15.25 0.02
CA GLU A 36 -16.59 -13.93 -0.52
C GLU A 36 -15.16 -13.95 -1.04
N ALA A 37 -15.03 -14.09 -2.36
CA ALA A 37 -13.74 -13.91 -3.00
C ALA A 37 -13.17 -12.59 -2.48
N PRO A 38 -11.91 -12.55 -2.05
CA PRO A 38 -11.33 -11.29 -1.58
C PRO A 38 -11.61 -10.27 -2.68
N VAL A 39 -12.35 -9.24 -2.32
CA VAL A 39 -12.55 -8.09 -3.20
C VAL A 39 -11.16 -7.51 -3.34
N VAL A 40 -10.48 -7.88 -4.40
CA VAL A 40 -9.23 -7.26 -4.77
C VAL A 40 -9.63 -5.84 -5.11
N ALA A 41 -9.36 -4.93 -4.18
CA ALA A 41 -9.57 -3.52 -4.42
C ALA A 41 -8.82 -3.17 -5.71
N GLU A 42 -9.53 -2.59 -6.66
CA GLU A 42 -8.91 -2.17 -7.92
C GLU A 42 -7.77 -1.21 -7.62
N PRO A 43 -6.64 -1.31 -8.32
CA PRO A 43 -5.51 -0.41 -8.10
C PRO A 43 -5.91 1.02 -8.40
N GLU A 44 -5.58 1.93 -7.49
CA GLU A 44 -5.79 3.36 -7.70
C GLU A 44 -4.51 3.97 -8.29
N VAL A 45 -4.62 4.67 -9.39
CA VAL A 45 -3.50 5.30 -10.08
C VAL A 45 -3.58 6.82 -9.97
N PHE A 46 -2.48 7.41 -9.53
CA PHE A 46 -2.33 8.86 -9.38
C PHE A 46 -1.12 9.34 -10.16
N ASN A 47 -1.28 10.42 -10.90
CA ASN A 47 -0.21 11.05 -11.65
C ASN A 47 0.24 12.34 -10.97
N TYR A 48 1.54 12.49 -10.81
CA TYR A 48 2.16 13.67 -10.18
C TYR A 48 3.21 14.26 -11.10
N ALA A 49 3.40 15.57 -11.01
CA ALA A 49 4.47 16.26 -11.72
C ALA A 49 5.15 17.27 -10.81
N THR A 50 6.45 17.48 -11.02
CA THR A 50 7.19 18.57 -10.39
C THR A 50 6.70 19.93 -10.87
N ALA A 51 6.89 20.95 -10.07
CA ALA A 51 6.43 22.31 -10.38
C ALA A 51 7.02 22.86 -11.68
N ASP A 52 8.21 22.39 -12.07
CA ASP A 52 8.88 22.74 -13.33
C ASP A 52 8.46 21.85 -14.52
N GLY A 53 7.63 20.83 -14.26
CA GLY A 53 7.12 19.92 -15.27
C GLY A 53 8.18 19.00 -15.92
N LYS A 54 9.34 18.86 -15.31
CA LYS A 54 10.44 18.06 -15.85
C LYS A 54 10.45 16.63 -15.40
N GLN A 55 9.75 16.32 -14.31
CA GLN A 55 9.69 14.98 -13.74
C GLN A 55 8.25 14.61 -13.44
N HIS A 56 7.86 13.42 -13.86
CA HIS A 56 6.53 12.87 -13.68
C HIS A 56 6.60 11.55 -12.93
N PHE A 57 5.65 11.35 -12.05
CA PHE A 57 5.53 10.13 -11.27
C PHE A 57 4.14 9.54 -11.42
N GLU A 58 4.08 8.24 -11.63
CA GLU A 58 2.85 7.46 -11.57
C GLU A 58 2.88 6.64 -10.28
N LEU A 59 1.95 6.91 -9.38
CA LEU A 59 1.77 6.17 -8.14
C LEU A 59 0.57 5.26 -8.26
N THR A 60 0.81 3.95 -8.23
CA THR A 60 -0.24 2.93 -8.20
C THR A 60 -0.35 2.39 -6.78
N VAL A 61 -1.49 2.59 -6.15
CA VAL A 61 -1.77 2.13 -4.79
C VAL A 61 -2.62 0.87 -4.84
N THR A 62 -2.23 -0.14 -4.08
CA THR A 62 -2.89 -1.45 -4.06
C THR A 62 -3.11 -1.92 -2.62
N GLY A 63 -4.03 -2.87 -2.47
CA GLY A 63 -4.42 -3.42 -1.17
C GLY A 63 -5.66 -2.72 -0.59
N GLU A 64 -6.45 -3.46 0.17
CA GLU A 64 -7.70 -2.96 0.80
C GLU A 64 -7.42 -1.80 1.76
N THR A 65 -6.26 -1.81 2.41
CA THR A 65 -5.83 -0.78 3.37
C THR A 65 -4.81 0.18 2.78
N ARG A 66 -4.61 0.17 1.47
CA ARG A 66 -3.61 1.00 0.78
C ARG A 66 -2.19 0.82 1.36
N GLU A 67 -1.83 -0.41 1.65
CA GLU A 67 -0.57 -0.75 2.31
C GLU A 67 0.62 -0.86 1.36
N ASN A 68 0.35 -1.10 0.08
CA ASN A 68 1.38 -1.24 -0.94
C ASN A 68 1.20 -0.17 -2.02
N ALA A 69 2.30 0.28 -2.55
CA ALA A 69 2.32 1.18 -3.69
C ALA A 69 3.50 0.89 -4.61
N THR A 70 3.29 1.11 -5.88
CA THR A 70 4.33 1.11 -6.90
C THR A 70 4.49 2.53 -7.42
N LEU A 71 5.65 3.11 -7.25
CA LEU A 71 5.98 4.43 -7.79
C LEU A 71 6.86 4.27 -9.02
N LYS A 72 6.41 4.82 -10.12
CA LYS A 72 7.16 4.87 -11.36
C LYS A 72 7.62 6.30 -11.65
N ASP A 73 8.93 6.49 -11.71
CA ASP A 73 9.55 7.70 -12.23
C ASP A 73 9.61 7.58 -13.76
N ILE A 74 8.85 8.42 -14.46
CA ILE A 74 8.69 8.31 -15.89
C ILE A 74 9.97 8.68 -16.63
N GLU A 75 10.58 9.79 -16.26
CA GLU A 75 11.80 10.31 -16.89
C GLU A 75 13.05 9.50 -16.52
N GLY A 76 13.12 9.09 -15.24
CA GLY A 76 14.19 8.22 -14.75
C GLY A 76 14.06 6.79 -15.21
N ASN A 77 12.89 6.38 -15.69
CA ASN A 77 12.54 5.00 -16.06
C ASN A 77 12.86 4.01 -14.93
N VAL A 78 12.53 4.40 -13.70
CA VAL A 78 12.75 3.61 -12.49
C VAL A 78 11.41 3.30 -11.85
N VAL A 79 11.29 2.08 -11.33
CA VAL A 79 10.12 1.62 -10.58
C VAL A 79 10.54 1.29 -9.15
N TYR A 80 9.82 1.83 -8.19
CA TYR A 80 10.03 1.60 -6.76
C TYR A 80 8.84 0.86 -6.18
N GLU A 81 9.08 -0.31 -5.61
CA GLU A 81 8.11 -1.03 -4.78
C GLU A 81 8.14 -0.42 -3.38
N MET A 82 7.01 0.06 -2.92
CA MET A 82 6.90 0.80 -1.67
C MET A 82 5.80 0.23 -0.76
N LYS A 83 5.94 0.48 0.52
CA LYS A 83 4.94 0.18 1.54
C LYS A 83 4.52 1.44 2.27
N ASN A 84 3.28 1.43 2.74
CA ASN A 84 2.79 2.51 3.59
C ASN A 84 3.67 2.65 4.83
N ALA A 85 4.11 3.85 5.10
CA ALA A 85 4.95 4.20 6.25
C ALA A 85 4.22 5.18 7.15
N VAL A 86 4.52 5.11 8.44
CA VAL A 86 3.93 6.02 9.42
C VAL A 86 4.38 7.46 9.13
N SER A 87 3.42 8.36 9.04
CA SER A 87 3.65 9.79 8.92
C SER A 87 2.71 10.55 9.87
N ALA A 88 3.16 11.70 10.33
CA ALA A 88 2.35 12.55 11.22
C ALA A 88 1.20 13.23 10.47
N ASP A 89 1.33 13.37 9.16
CA ASP A 89 0.39 14.06 8.30
C ASP A 89 0.52 13.53 6.86
N GLY A 90 -0.60 13.45 6.14
CA GLY A 90 -0.63 12.91 4.80
C GLY A 90 -0.39 11.39 4.73
N VAL A 91 -0.03 10.90 3.57
CA VAL A 91 0.28 9.48 3.33
C VAL A 91 1.69 9.34 2.79
N LYS A 92 2.47 8.51 3.44
CA LYS A 92 3.87 8.26 3.08
C LYS A 92 4.06 6.80 2.68
N TRP A 93 4.73 6.60 1.58
CA TRP A 93 5.24 5.30 1.17
C TRP A 93 6.76 5.34 1.19
N ALA A 94 7.38 4.22 1.57
CA ALA A 94 8.82 4.08 1.60
C ALA A 94 9.23 2.65 1.25
N ASN A 95 10.48 2.51 0.79
CA ASN A 95 11.09 1.21 0.54
C ASN A 95 12.28 0.95 1.46
N GLU A 96 12.85 -0.24 1.36
CA GLU A 96 14.00 -0.65 2.20
C GLU A 96 15.29 0.12 1.87
N GLU A 97 15.37 0.73 0.70
CA GLU A 97 16.50 1.56 0.27
C GLU A 97 16.44 2.99 0.83
N GLY A 98 15.37 3.30 1.57
CA GLY A 98 15.14 4.61 2.15
C GLY A 98 14.54 5.62 1.18
N VAL A 99 14.13 5.19 -0.02
CA VAL A 99 13.37 6.05 -0.94
C VAL A 99 11.97 6.23 -0.39
N TYR A 100 11.49 7.47 -0.38
CA TYR A 100 10.14 7.77 0.08
C TYR A 100 9.38 8.65 -0.91
N PHE A 101 8.07 8.47 -0.94
CA PHE A 101 7.11 9.33 -1.59
C PHE A 101 6.02 9.70 -0.58
N TRP A 102 5.90 10.98 -0.32
CA TRP A 102 5.00 11.49 0.71
C TRP A 102 4.02 12.48 0.11
N THR A 103 2.72 12.22 0.25
CA THR A 103 1.66 13.06 -0.26
C THR A 103 0.93 13.78 0.87
N LYS A 104 0.65 15.05 0.67
CA LYS A 104 -0.12 15.92 1.57
C LYS A 104 -1.16 16.68 0.76
N GLY A 105 -2.38 16.20 0.75
CA GLY A 105 -3.38 16.71 -0.18
C GLY A 105 -2.92 16.48 -1.63
N ASP A 106 -2.90 17.55 -2.41
CA ASP A 106 -2.44 17.48 -3.81
C ASP A 106 -0.92 17.58 -3.97
N ALA A 107 -0.19 17.98 -2.93
CA ALA A 107 1.25 18.09 -2.97
C ALA A 107 1.94 16.74 -2.73
N PHE A 108 3.11 16.56 -3.33
CA PHE A 108 3.99 15.43 -3.05
C PHE A 108 5.43 15.88 -2.78
N TYR A 109 6.13 15.03 -2.05
CA TYR A 109 7.55 15.15 -1.74
C TYR A 109 8.21 13.80 -2.02
N PHE A 110 9.25 13.81 -2.85
CA PHE A 110 10.03 12.63 -3.18
C PHE A 110 11.45 12.79 -2.69
N GLY A 111 12.01 11.76 -2.09
CA GLY A 111 13.37 11.82 -1.56
C GLY A 111 13.93 10.49 -1.15
N LYS A 112 15.13 10.53 -0.57
CA LYS A 112 15.84 9.37 -0.05
C LYS A 112 16.49 9.68 1.28
N GLY A 113 16.21 8.86 2.29
CA GLY A 113 16.69 9.08 3.65
C GLY A 113 16.11 10.36 4.24
N GLU A 114 16.95 11.32 4.53
CA GLU A 114 16.57 12.65 5.02
C GLU A 114 16.61 13.73 3.92
N GLU A 115 17.03 13.36 2.72
CA GLU A 115 17.18 14.28 1.60
C GLU A 115 15.91 14.29 0.75
N GLN A 116 15.32 15.47 0.59
CA GLN A 116 14.25 15.71 -0.37
C GLN A 116 14.86 16.01 -1.73
N LEU A 117 14.53 15.21 -2.73
CA LEU A 117 15.06 15.31 -4.10
C LEU A 117 14.20 16.21 -4.97
N CYS A 118 12.88 16.10 -4.86
CA CYS A 118 11.95 16.97 -5.58
C CYS A 118 10.59 17.04 -4.87
N GLU A 119 9.80 17.99 -5.33
CA GLU A 119 8.43 18.21 -4.88
C GLU A 119 7.55 18.67 -6.04
N GLY A 120 6.25 18.55 -5.90
CA GLY A 120 5.30 18.94 -6.92
C GLY A 120 3.87 18.70 -6.49
N ALA A 121 3.00 18.47 -7.46
CA ALA A 121 1.59 18.30 -7.20
C ALA A 121 0.94 17.19 -8.06
N LEU A 122 -0.22 16.76 -7.62
CA LEU A 122 -1.09 15.86 -8.34
C LEU A 122 -1.51 16.51 -9.66
N VAL A 123 -1.30 15.80 -10.74
CA VAL A 123 -1.83 16.18 -12.05
C VAL A 123 -3.27 15.70 -12.12
N VAL A 124 -4.19 16.60 -11.93
CA VAL A 124 -5.59 16.32 -12.25
C VAL A 124 -5.67 16.36 -13.76
N GLU A 125 -5.69 15.18 -14.39
CA GLU A 125 -6.05 15.10 -15.81
C GLU A 125 -7.46 15.67 -15.94
N ALA A 126 -7.54 16.88 -16.47
CA ALA A 126 -8.84 17.42 -16.86
C ALA A 126 -9.45 16.39 -17.82
N PRO A 127 -10.75 16.04 -17.65
CA PRO A 127 -11.38 15.10 -18.55
C PRO A 127 -11.12 15.59 -19.97
N VAL A 128 -10.44 14.75 -20.74
CA VAL A 128 -10.20 15.03 -22.15
C VAL A 128 -11.59 15.26 -22.71
N ALA A 129 -11.92 16.51 -22.98
CA ALA A 129 -13.10 16.82 -23.75
C ALA A 129 -12.87 16.13 -25.07
N GLU A 130 -13.52 15.00 -25.23
CA GLU A 130 -13.61 14.29 -26.48
C GLU A 130 -14.09 15.31 -27.51
N THR A 131 -13.13 15.78 -28.28
CA THR A 131 -13.43 16.65 -29.42
C THR A 131 -14.21 15.75 -30.36
N ALA A 132 -15.51 15.88 -30.31
CA ALA A 132 -16.38 15.25 -31.30
C ALA A 132 -15.81 15.57 -32.68
N PRO A 133 -15.69 14.58 -33.56
CA PRO A 133 -15.30 14.88 -34.93
C PRO A 133 -16.32 15.81 -35.52
N VAL A 134 -15.85 16.98 -35.91
CA VAL A 134 -16.66 17.87 -36.76
C VAL A 134 -16.85 17.12 -38.08
N ALA A 135 -18.02 16.54 -38.24
CA ALA A 135 -18.43 16.06 -39.55
C ALA A 135 -18.73 17.28 -40.41
N GLU A 136 -17.94 17.50 -41.44
CA GLU A 136 -18.34 18.28 -42.58
C GLU A 136 -19.34 17.49 -43.43
#